data_5f26b0249c1c43b7279cc3299f7d5fb5
#
_entry.id   5f26b0249c1c43b7279cc3299f7d5fb5
#
_cell.length_a   1.000
_cell.length_b   1.000
_cell.length_c   1.000
_cell.angle_alpha   90.00
_cell.angle_beta   90.00
_cell.angle_gamma   90.00
#
_symmetry.space_group_name_H-M   'P 1'
#
loop_
_entity.id
_entity.type
_entity.pdbx_description
1 polymer ?
#
loop_
_entity_poly.entity_id
_entity_poly.type
_entity_poly.pdbx_seq_one_letter_code
_entity_poly.pdbx_strand_id
1 'polypeptide(L)'
;RRSELAVTMWIAYHRLFDRAGEQSLVDHYRAVYAPNAPGFARMQVQLKALADYAKAHQIRLYLAMTPDVHNLVDYKFGFVHDTMRQIAQGDGYTYVDLLPAMQGRPPEELFAMPGDPHPNALGHQLMADAIFPVIK
;
A
#
# COMPACT_ATOMS: atom_id res chain seq x y z
N ARG A 1 -32.42 -1.07 14.54
CA ARG A 1 -32.21 -0.44 13.22
C ARG A 1 -31.38 0.83 13.49
N ARG A 2 -30.15 0.88 13.07
CA ARG A 2 -29.38 2.12 13.05
C ARG A 2 -30.02 3.03 12.00
N SER A 3 -30.28 4.28 12.36
CA SER A 3 -30.90 5.24 11.44
C SER A 3 -29.97 5.50 10.27
N GLU A 4 -30.43 5.32 9.05
CA GLU A 4 -29.68 5.64 7.82
C GLU A 4 -29.23 7.12 7.82
N LEU A 5 -30.01 8.00 8.43
CA LEU A 5 -29.68 9.39 8.63
C LEU A 5 -28.42 9.56 9.50
N ALA A 6 -28.28 8.79 10.58
CA ALA A 6 -27.11 8.85 11.46
C ALA A 6 -25.85 8.38 10.72
N VAL A 7 -25.95 7.36 9.87
CA VAL A 7 -24.85 6.89 9.01
C VAL A 7 -24.47 7.93 7.97
N THR A 8 -25.47 8.54 7.31
CA THR A 8 -25.24 9.59 6.32
C THR A 8 -24.59 10.82 6.94
N MET A 9 -25.07 11.25 8.13
CA MET A 9 -24.47 12.38 8.86
C MET A 9 -23.04 12.06 9.34
N TRP A 10 -22.77 10.83 9.74
CA TRP A 10 -21.44 10.38 10.13
C TRP A 10 -20.48 10.39 8.92
N ILE A 11 -20.91 9.90 7.76
CA ILE A 11 -20.14 9.95 6.52
C ILE A 11 -19.89 11.40 6.08
N ALA A 12 -20.90 12.26 6.11
CA ALA A 12 -20.77 13.66 5.76
C ALA A 12 -19.81 14.41 6.70
N TYR A 13 -19.91 14.14 8.01
CA TYR A 13 -18.98 14.67 9.01
C TYR A 13 -17.54 14.28 8.72
N HIS A 14 -17.28 12.98 8.48
CA HIS A 14 -15.93 12.51 8.15
C HIS A 14 -15.38 13.11 6.86
N ARG A 15 -16.20 13.25 5.81
CA ARG A 15 -15.78 13.91 4.55
C ARG A 15 -15.39 15.39 4.74
N LEU A 16 -16.01 16.09 5.66
CA LEU A 16 -15.67 17.50 5.97
C LEU A 16 -14.36 17.64 6.78
N PHE A 17 -13.95 16.57 7.49
CA PHE A 17 -12.78 16.57 8.36
C PHE A 17 -11.66 15.64 7.88
N ASP A 18 -11.74 15.10 6.65
CA ASP A 18 -10.81 14.09 6.11
C ASP A 18 -9.33 14.54 6.07
N ARG A 19 -9.04 15.84 6.00
CA ARG A 19 -7.64 16.31 6.08
C ARG A 19 -6.96 15.97 7.41
N ALA A 20 -7.71 15.99 8.50
CA ALA A 20 -7.21 15.56 9.80
C ALA A 20 -7.02 14.03 9.84
N GLY A 21 -7.87 13.28 9.13
CA GLY A 21 -7.77 11.83 8.98
C GLY A 21 -6.55 11.38 8.18
N GLU A 22 -6.25 12.04 7.06
CA GLU A 22 -5.07 11.74 6.24
C GLU A 22 -3.76 11.96 7.00
N GLN A 23 -3.63 13.09 7.71
CA GLN A 23 -2.45 13.34 8.53
C GLN A 23 -2.30 12.32 9.66
N SER A 24 -3.40 11.96 10.33
CA SER A 24 -3.41 10.90 11.35
C SER A 24 -3.00 9.55 10.78
N LEU A 25 -3.40 9.22 9.55
CA LEU A 25 -3.03 7.98 8.86
C LEU A 25 -1.54 7.97 8.52
N VAL A 26 -1.00 9.07 7.99
CA VAL A 26 0.45 9.22 7.70
C VAL A 26 1.28 9.06 8.97
N ASP A 27 0.87 9.68 10.07
CA ASP A 27 1.56 9.59 11.35
C ASP A 27 1.49 8.17 11.93
N HIS A 28 0.35 7.49 11.76
CA HIS A 28 0.21 6.08 12.12
C HIS A 28 1.19 5.20 11.33
N TYR A 29 1.28 5.36 10.01
CA TYR A 29 2.22 4.59 9.19
C TYR A 29 3.68 4.90 9.56
N ARG A 30 4.02 6.16 9.84
CA ARG A 30 5.36 6.51 10.34
C ARG A 30 5.69 5.81 11.65
N ALA A 31 4.73 5.70 12.57
CA ALA A 31 4.92 4.98 13.83
C ALA A 31 5.07 3.46 13.61
N VAL A 32 4.27 2.88 12.73
CA VAL A 32 4.32 1.43 12.39
C VAL A 32 5.63 1.06 11.72
N TYR A 33 6.15 1.90 10.83
CA TYR A 33 7.40 1.67 10.10
C TYR A 33 8.64 2.26 10.81
N ALA A 34 8.49 2.76 12.04
CA ALA A 34 9.63 3.23 12.81
C ALA A 34 10.61 2.07 13.11
N PRO A 35 11.94 2.31 13.08
CA PRO A 35 12.94 1.26 13.26
C PRO A 35 12.80 0.49 14.59
N ASN A 36 12.25 1.14 15.62
CA ASN A 36 12.01 0.55 16.94
C ASN A 36 10.60 -0.03 17.13
N ALA A 37 9.75 -0.02 16.09
CA ALA A 37 8.42 -0.59 16.17
C ALA A 37 8.50 -2.13 16.19
N PRO A 38 7.97 -2.80 17.23
CA PRO A 38 8.16 -4.25 17.39
C PRO A 38 7.56 -5.06 16.24
N GLY A 39 6.42 -4.60 15.67
CA GLY A 39 5.77 -5.24 14.53
C GLY A 39 6.64 -5.17 13.27
N PHE A 40 7.22 -3.99 13.01
CA PHE A 40 8.11 -3.77 11.87
C PHE A 40 9.39 -4.61 11.97
N ALA A 41 10.02 -4.64 13.14
CA ALA A 41 11.20 -5.48 13.38
C ALA A 41 10.90 -6.98 13.15
N ARG A 42 9.74 -7.47 13.62
CA ARG A 42 9.32 -8.86 13.37
C ARG A 42 9.07 -9.12 11.88
N MET A 43 8.45 -8.21 11.18
CA MET A 43 8.21 -8.31 9.73
C MET A 43 9.57 -8.47 8.99
N GLN A 44 10.56 -7.63 9.29
CA GLN A 44 11.88 -7.70 8.67
C GLN A 44 12.53 -9.07 8.89
N VAL A 45 12.48 -9.59 10.13
CA VAL A 45 13.02 -10.93 10.46
C VAL A 45 12.33 -12.03 9.61
N GLN A 46 11.01 -11.95 9.44
CA GLN A 46 10.26 -12.95 8.67
C GLN A 46 10.53 -12.84 7.16
N LEU A 47 10.63 -11.62 6.64
CA LEU A 47 10.99 -11.40 5.22
C LEU A 47 12.38 -11.97 4.95
N LYS A 48 13.35 -11.70 5.81
CA LYS A 48 14.69 -12.27 5.67
C LYS A 48 14.69 -13.80 5.74
N ALA A 49 13.97 -14.38 6.69
CA ALA A 49 13.87 -15.84 6.81
C ALA A 49 13.25 -16.47 5.55
N LEU A 50 12.22 -15.84 4.97
CA LEU A 50 11.61 -16.26 3.69
C LEU A 50 12.62 -16.15 2.54
N ALA A 51 13.39 -15.08 2.49
CA ALA A 51 14.43 -14.90 1.46
C ALA A 51 15.53 -15.96 1.56
N ASP A 52 16.00 -16.26 2.76
CA ASP A 52 17.02 -17.28 3.01
C ASP A 52 16.50 -18.68 2.61
N TYR A 53 15.25 -19.00 2.95
CA TYR A 53 14.59 -20.24 2.50
C TYR A 53 14.48 -20.32 0.98
N ALA A 54 14.01 -19.26 0.35
CA ALA A 54 13.84 -19.22 -1.10
C ALA A 54 15.19 -19.38 -1.83
N LYS A 55 16.23 -18.72 -1.32
CA LYS A 55 17.60 -18.85 -1.86
C LYS A 55 18.10 -20.29 -1.76
N ALA A 56 17.89 -20.96 -0.63
CA ALA A 56 18.28 -22.35 -0.42
C ALA A 56 17.56 -23.32 -1.38
N HIS A 57 16.35 -22.96 -1.81
CA HIS A 57 15.52 -23.77 -2.72
C HIS A 57 15.49 -23.26 -4.16
N GLN A 58 16.33 -22.29 -4.53
CA GLN A 58 16.39 -21.70 -5.87
C GLN A 58 15.07 -21.09 -6.35
N ILE A 59 14.30 -20.54 -5.43
CA ILE A 59 13.02 -19.86 -5.69
C ILE A 59 13.28 -18.36 -5.87
N ARG A 60 12.80 -17.78 -6.96
CA ARG A 60 12.81 -16.32 -7.14
C ARG A 60 11.67 -15.67 -6.38
N LEU A 61 11.97 -14.65 -5.59
CA LEU A 61 10.99 -13.88 -4.84
C LEU A 61 10.79 -12.49 -5.45
N TYR A 62 9.54 -12.08 -5.50
CA TYR A 62 9.12 -10.76 -5.92
C TYR A 62 8.35 -10.10 -4.78
N LEU A 63 8.64 -8.85 -4.49
CA LEU A 63 7.90 -8.02 -3.55
C LEU A 63 7.22 -6.91 -4.34
N ALA A 64 5.91 -7.04 -4.60
CA ALA A 64 5.12 -6.02 -5.25
C ALA A 64 4.47 -5.12 -4.18
N MET A 65 4.76 -3.82 -4.24
CA MET A 65 4.24 -2.84 -3.28
C MET A 65 3.07 -2.08 -3.90
N THR A 66 1.87 -2.27 -3.35
CA THR A 66 0.66 -1.55 -3.75
C THR A 66 0.60 -0.19 -3.06
N PRO A 67 0.23 0.89 -3.77
CA PRO A 67 -0.01 2.18 -3.14
C PRO A 67 -1.32 2.18 -2.34
N ASP A 68 -1.40 3.05 -1.35
CA ASP A 68 -2.67 3.51 -0.82
C ASP A 68 -3.38 4.36 -1.90
N VAL A 69 -4.61 4.00 -2.23
CA VAL A 69 -5.30 4.63 -3.39
C VAL A 69 -6.19 5.82 -3.00
N HIS A 70 -6.20 6.26 -1.72
CA HIS A 70 -7.04 7.38 -1.30
C HIS A 70 -6.58 8.73 -1.86
N ASN A 71 -5.27 8.92 -2.05
CA ASN A 71 -4.72 10.14 -2.64
C ASN A 71 -3.46 9.81 -3.45
N LEU A 72 -3.64 9.68 -4.76
CA LEU A 72 -2.57 9.36 -5.71
C LEU A 72 -1.96 10.60 -6.37
N VAL A 73 -2.57 11.78 -6.19
CA VAL A 73 -2.08 13.04 -6.74
C VAL A 73 -1.00 13.65 -5.85
N ASP A 74 -1.27 13.71 -4.53
CA ASP A 74 -0.33 14.17 -3.51
C ASP A 74 0.01 13.02 -2.55
N TYR A 75 0.71 12.02 -3.10
CA TYR A 75 0.98 10.77 -2.42
C TYR A 75 1.91 10.93 -1.22
N LYS A 76 1.42 10.66 -0.02
CA LYS A 76 2.14 10.89 1.25
C LYS A 76 2.92 9.68 1.77
N PHE A 77 2.71 8.49 1.21
CA PHE A 77 3.28 7.23 1.72
C PHE A 77 4.53 6.77 0.95
N GLY A 78 5.18 7.66 0.19
CA GLY A 78 6.41 7.33 -0.54
C GLY A 78 7.50 6.75 0.36
N PHE A 79 7.60 7.20 1.62
CA PHE A 79 8.54 6.66 2.60
C PHE A 79 8.34 5.15 2.89
N VAL A 80 7.11 4.65 2.78
CA VAL A 80 6.80 3.22 2.94
C VAL A 80 7.38 2.44 1.75
N HIS A 81 7.16 2.95 0.52
CA HIS A 81 7.71 2.34 -0.69
C HIS A 81 9.23 2.31 -0.67
N ASP A 82 9.88 3.41 -0.24
CA ASP A 82 11.33 3.49 -0.13
C ASP A 82 11.87 2.51 0.92
N THR A 83 11.22 2.41 2.07
CA THR A 83 11.57 1.47 3.12
C THR A 83 11.46 0.02 2.63
N MET A 84 10.35 -0.33 1.99
CA MET A 84 10.13 -1.69 1.48
C MET A 84 11.06 -2.03 0.32
N ARG A 85 11.41 -1.04 -0.52
CA ARG A 85 12.42 -1.20 -1.58
C ARG A 85 13.79 -1.52 -0.99
N GLN A 86 14.22 -0.81 0.06
CA GLN A 86 15.50 -1.06 0.73
C GLN A 86 15.55 -2.45 1.34
N ILE A 87 14.49 -2.88 2.03
CA ILE A 87 14.39 -4.24 2.60
C ILE A 87 14.46 -5.28 1.49
N ALA A 88 13.67 -5.12 0.44
CA ALA A 88 13.64 -6.05 -0.69
C ALA A 88 15.02 -6.21 -1.33
N GLN A 89 15.72 -5.10 -1.59
CA GLN A 89 17.06 -5.12 -2.16
C GLN A 89 18.08 -5.77 -1.22
N GLY A 90 18.01 -5.48 0.08
CA GLY A 90 18.90 -6.05 1.10
C GLY A 90 18.74 -7.55 1.28
N ASP A 91 17.52 -8.06 1.15
CA ASP A 91 17.17 -9.46 1.33
C ASP A 91 17.15 -10.28 0.02
N GLY A 92 17.34 -9.63 -1.14
CA GLY A 92 17.44 -10.31 -2.44
C GLY A 92 16.09 -10.58 -3.13
N TYR A 93 15.05 -9.82 -2.78
CA TYR A 93 13.80 -9.80 -3.54
C TYR A 93 13.94 -8.94 -4.81
N THR A 94 13.22 -9.30 -5.85
CA THR A 94 12.94 -8.38 -6.96
C THR A 94 11.80 -7.46 -6.54
N TYR A 95 12.09 -6.17 -6.35
CA TYR A 95 11.10 -5.19 -5.95
C TYR A 95 10.31 -4.65 -7.14
N VAL A 96 8.98 -4.61 -7.04
CA VAL A 96 8.08 -4.02 -8.04
C VAL A 96 7.26 -2.94 -7.38
N ASP A 97 7.49 -1.68 -7.74
CA ASP A 97 6.71 -0.54 -7.28
C ASP A 97 5.49 -0.35 -8.17
N LEU A 98 4.30 -0.47 -7.61
CA LEU A 98 3.05 -0.32 -8.35
C LEU A 98 2.50 1.12 -8.31
N LEU A 99 3.10 2.01 -7.50
CA LEU A 99 2.68 3.41 -7.43
C LEU A 99 2.77 4.13 -8.79
N PRO A 100 3.86 4.00 -9.58
CA PRO A 100 3.97 4.72 -10.86
C PRO A 100 2.86 4.37 -11.86
N ALA A 101 2.29 3.18 -11.80
CA ALA A 101 1.20 2.76 -12.68
C ALA A 101 -0.14 3.46 -12.36
N MET A 102 -0.28 4.00 -11.15
CA MET A 102 -1.52 4.59 -10.65
C MET A 102 -1.39 6.08 -10.30
N GLN A 103 -0.16 6.56 -10.08
CA GLN A 103 0.11 7.92 -9.62
C GLN A 103 -0.50 8.98 -10.55
N GLY A 104 -1.09 10.03 -9.94
CA GLY A 104 -1.71 11.13 -10.66
C GLY A 104 -3.14 10.84 -11.16
N ARG A 105 -3.66 9.62 -10.99
CA ARG A 105 -5.05 9.30 -11.32
C ARG A 105 -6.00 9.77 -10.22
N PRO A 106 -7.23 10.18 -10.58
CA PRO A 106 -8.29 10.36 -9.60
C PRO A 106 -8.57 9.03 -8.87
N PRO A 107 -8.58 9.02 -7.53
CA PRO A 107 -8.81 7.79 -6.76
C PRO A 107 -10.11 7.06 -7.11
N GLU A 108 -11.16 7.82 -7.42
CA GLU A 108 -12.49 7.32 -7.74
C GLU A 108 -12.52 6.45 -9.00
N GLU A 109 -11.57 6.65 -9.93
CA GLU A 109 -11.43 5.79 -11.11
C GLU A 109 -10.97 4.37 -10.76
N LEU A 110 -10.34 4.20 -9.59
CA LEU A 110 -9.73 2.94 -9.16
C LEU A 110 -10.52 2.24 -8.05
N PHE A 111 -11.53 2.89 -7.47
CA PHE A 111 -12.34 2.32 -6.39
C PHE A 111 -13.31 1.24 -6.91
N ALA A 112 -13.46 0.16 -6.16
CA ALA A 112 -14.42 -0.91 -6.45
C ALA A 112 -15.85 -0.39 -6.45
N MET A 113 -16.17 0.54 -5.54
CA MET A 113 -17.43 1.27 -5.48
C MET A 113 -17.23 2.62 -4.77
N PRO A 114 -18.14 3.59 -4.89
CA PRO A 114 -18.01 4.87 -4.20
C PRO A 114 -17.75 4.72 -2.69
N GLY A 115 -16.60 5.23 -2.25
CA GLY A 115 -16.17 5.16 -0.85
C GLY A 115 -15.49 3.87 -0.42
N ASP A 116 -15.29 2.90 -1.33
CA ASP A 116 -14.53 1.68 -1.09
C ASP A 116 -13.18 1.75 -1.82
N PRO A 117 -12.06 1.93 -1.12
CA PRO A 117 -10.75 2.13 -1.72
C PRO A 117 -10.09 0.84 -2.24
N HIS A 118 -10.80 -0.29 -2.25
CA HIS A 118 -10.27 -1.49 -2.87
C HIS A 118 -10.16 -1.30 -4.38
N PRO A 119 -9.09 -1.77 -5.01
CA PRO A 119 -8.90 -1.63 -6.45
C PRO A 119 -10.03 -2.32 -7.24
N ASN A 120 -10.56 -1.62 -8.23
CA ASN A 120 -11.50 -2.17 -9.21
C ASN A 120 -10.75 -2.91 -10.34
N ALA A 121 -11.47 -3.31 -11.40
CA ALA A 121 -10.89 -4.02 -12.54
C ALA A 121 -9.76 -3.23 -13.22
N LEU A 122 -9.89 -1.89 -13.34
CA LEU A 122 -8.83 -1.04 -13.88
C LEU A 122 -7.60 -1.02 -12.98
N GLY A 123 -7.78 -0.87 -11.66
CA GLY A 123 -6.68 -0.93 -10.70
C GLY A 123 -5.92 -2.26 -10.77
N HIS A 124 -6.64 -3.38 -10.82
CA HIS A 124 -6.04 -4.70 -11.00
C HIS A 124 -5.31 -4.84 -12.34
N GLN A 125 -5.85 -4.31 -13.44
CA GLN A 125 -5.20 -4.33 -14.74
C GLN A 125 -3.88 -3.57 -14.71
N LEU A 126 -3.87 -2.36 -14.15
CA LEU A 126 -2.65 -1.55 -14.02
C LEU A 126 -1.57 -2.26 -13.19
N MET A 127 -1.96 -2.92 -12.11
CA MET A 127 -1.03 -3.73 -11.31
C MET A 127 -0.47 -4.91 -12.11
N ALA A 128 -1.31 -5.63 -12.83
CA ALA A 128 -0.91 -6.76 -13.67
C ALA A 128 0.06 -6.32 -14.77
N ASP A 129 -0.23 -5.21 -15.46
CA ASP A 129 0.63 -4.66 -16.51
C ASP A 129 2.00 -4.22 -15.98
N ALA A 130 2.07 -3.75 -14.73
CA ALA A 130 3.34 -3.39 -14.09
C ALA A 130 4.14 -4.63 -13.63
N ILE A 131 3.49 -5.68 -13.18
CA ILE A 131 4.14 -6.89 -12.65
C ILE A 131 4.60 -7.81 -13.79
N PHE A 132 3.78 -8.00 -14.81
CA PHE A 132 3.99 -9.02 -15.83
C PHE A 132 5.34 -8.92 -16.59
N PRO A 133 5.85 -7.72 -16.96
CA PRO A 133 7.17 -7.60 -17.58
C PRO A 133 8.34 -8.03 -16.69
N VAL A 134 8.15 -7.97 -15.35
CA VAL A 134 9.20 -8.25 -14.37
C VAL A 134 9.32 -9.74 -14.05
N ILE A 135 8.22 -10.48 -14.14
CA ILE A 135 8.19 -11.92 -13.79
C ILE A 135 8.47 -12.87 -14.95
N LYS A 136 8.60 -12.35 -16.17
CA LYS A 136 8.95 -13.12 -17.37
C LYS A 136 10.42 -13.62 -17.35
#